data_0d442f19e1bd17eec8e3502a1187bd96
#
_entry.id   0d442f19e1bd17eec8e3502a1187bd96
#
_cell.length_a   1.000
_cell.length_b   1.000
_cell.length_c   1.000
_cell.angle_alpha   90.00
_cell.angle_beta   90.00
_cell.angle_gamma   90.00
#
_symmetry.space_group_name_H-M   'P 1'
#
loop_
_entity.id
_entity.type
_entity.pdbx_description
1 polymer ?
#
loop_
_entity_poly.entity_id
_entity_poly.type
_entity_poly.pdbx_seq_one_letter_code
_entity_poly.pdbx_strand_id
1 'polypeptide(L)'
;MEPLAWLASAHHDQLALCDSLEAIADSLPEEINRETCAYAAKMIGPMMRALHAGEEQRVFAWIEQRFADDASVHALLERLKYEHCEDECFAEELTEMLDRLGAADRTVNAETAGYMLRGFFTSVRRHISFEQECLRSMLVRRPGGTPR
;
A
#
# COMPACT_ATOMS: atom_id res chain seq x y z
N MET A 1 -17.61 9.47 11.69
CA MET A 1 -16.81 9.45 10.44
C MET A 1 -15.34 9.26 10.73
N GLU A 2 -15.05 8.82 11.92
CA GLU A 2 -13.68 8.50 12.37
C GLU A 2 -12.96 7.47 11.49
N PRO A 3 -13.61 6.37 11.02
CA PRO A 3 -12.90 5.41 10.14
C PRO A 3 -12.37 6.04 8.86
N LEU A 4 -13.09 6.97 8.26
CA LEU A 4 -12.65 7.64 7.03
C LEU A 4 -11.53 8.65 7.27
N ALA A 5 -11.54 9.33 8.41
CA ALA A 5 -10.46 10.22 8.81
C ALA A 5 -9.18 9.43 9.08
N TRP A 6 -9.31 8.28 9.76
CA TRP A 6 -8.20 7.37 9.95
C TRP A 6 -7.63 6.88 8.63
N LEU A 7 -8.49 6.48 7.70
CA LEU A 7 -8.08 6.01 6.38
C LEU A 7 -7.33 7.08 5.58
N ALA A 8 -7.82 8.32 5.61
CA ALA A 8 -7.15 9.43 4.94
C ALA A 8 -5.73 9.63 5.48
N SER A 9 -5.55 9.53 6.80
CA SER A 9 -4.24 9.59 7.44
C SER A 9 -3.35 8.41 7.05
N ALA A 10 -3.90 7.20 7.01
CA ALA A 10 -3.18 6.00 6.61
C ALA A 10 -2.72 6.09 5.14
N HIS A 11 -3.59 6.55 4.25
CA HIS A 11 -3.25 6.76 2.84
C HIS A 11 -2.15 7.83 2.69
N HIS A 12 -2.22 8.90 3.48
CA HIS A 12 -1.19 9.93 3.50
C HIS A 12 0.18 9.34 3.85
N ASP A 13 0.23 8.51 4.89
CA ASP A 13 1.48 7.86 5.33
C ASP A 13 2.02 6.89 4.27
N GLN A 14 1.15 6.13 3.63
CA GLN A 14 1.56 5.22 2.54
C GLN A 14 2.07 5.97 1.33
N LEU A 15 1.44 7.08 0.96
CA LEU A 15 1.89 7.92 -0.16
C LEU A 15 3.23 8.58 0.16
N ALA A 16 3.46 9.00 1.39
CA ALA A 16 4.76 9.52 1.83
C ALA A 16 5.86 8.46 1.74
N LEU A 17 5.54 7.21 2.10
CA LEU A 17 6.45 6.09 1.90
C LEU A 17 6.78 5.91 0.42
N CYS A 18 5.77 5.94 -0.45
CA CYS A 18 5.97 5.85 -1.90
C CYS A 18 6.90 6.93 -2.43
N ASP A 19 6.74 8.17 -1.97
CA ASP A 19 7.60 9.29 -2.35
C ASP A 19 9.05 9.05 -1.93
N SER A 20 9.27 8.51 -0.73
CA SER A 20 10.60 8.15 -0.23
C SER A 20 11.25 7.05 -1.08
N LEU A 21 10.47 6.03 -1.46
CA LEU A 21 10.95 4.94 -2.31
C LEU A 21 11.27 5.42 -3.73
N GLU A 22 10.46 6.34 -4.25
CA GLU A 22 10.71 6.97 -5.55
C GLU A 22 12.02 7.76 -5.54
N ALA A 23 12.31 8.48 -4.47
CA ALA A 23 13.57 9.20 -4.32
C ALA A 23 14.78 8.24 -4.35
N ILE A 24 14.66 7.07 -3.71
CA ILE A 24 15.69 6.04 -3.78
C ILE A 24 15.85 5.55 -5.23
N ALA A 25 14.74 5.20 -5.89
CA ALA A 25 14.77 4.71 -7.27
C ALA A 25 15.39 5.73 -8.22
N ASP A 26 15.07 7.01 -8.05
CA ASP A 26 15.59 8.10 -8.90
C ASP A 26 17.11 8.32 -8.71
N SER A 27 17.65 7.95 -7.55
CA SER A 27 19.08 8.05 -7.29
C SER A 27 19.90 6.90 -7.91
N LEU A 28 19.24 5.80 -8.28
CA LEU A 28 19.89 4.62 -8.83
C LEU A 28 20.10 4.73 -10.36
N PRO A 29 21.16 4.17 -10.90
CA PRO A 29 22.26 3.42 -10.23
C PRO A 29 23.39 4.30 -9.71
N GLU A 30 23.39 5.58 -9.97
CA GLU A 30 24.54 6.48 -9.81
C GLU A 30 24.87 6.80 -8.35
N GLU A 31 23.84 6.93 -7.52
CA GLU A 31 24.00 7.18 -6.09
C GLU A 31 23.21 6.16 -5.27
N ILE A 32 23.91 5.47 -4.37
CA ILE A 32 23.29 4.54 -3.43
C ILE A 32 23.53 5.09 -2.01
N ASN A 33 22.48 5.62 -1.41
CA ASN A 33 22.53 5.98 0.00
C ASN A 33 22.20 4.75 0.84
N ARG A 34 23.24 4.13 1.41
CA ARG A 34 23.10 2.86 2.13
C ARG A 34 22.27 2.98 3.39
N GLU A 35 22.40 4.08 4.14
CA GLU A 35 21.61 4.33 5.34
C GLU A 35 20.12 4.45 5.00
N THR A 36 19.78 5.17 3.94
CA THR A 36 18.41 5.34 3.49
C THR A 36 17.83 4.00 3.04
N CYS A 37 18.59 3.19 2.32
CA CYS A 37 18.15 1.84 1.92
C CYS A 37 17.91 0.94 3.12
N ALA A 38 18.82 0.92 4.09
CA ALA A 38 18.68 0.11 5.29
C ALA A 38 17.49 0.56 6.15
N TYR A 39 17.27 1.86 6.27
CA TYR A 39 16.13 2.41 7.00
C TYR A 39 14.81 2.02 6.31
N ALA A 40 14.71 2.21 5.00
CA ALA A 40 13.54 1.82 4.22
C ALA A 40 13.25 0.32 4.37
N ALA A 41 14.27 -0.52 4.31
CA ALA A 41 14.14 -1.96 4.49
C ALA A 41 13.49 -2.33 5.83
N LYS A 42 13.80 -1.59 6.90
CA LYS A 42 13.20 -1.82 8.21
C LYS A 42 11.77 -1.34 8.32
N MET A 43 11.41 -0.31 7.58
CA MET A 43 10.11 0.38 7.72
C MET A 43 9.00 -0.19 6.85
N ILE A 44 9.33 -0.62 5.64
CA ILE A 44 8.31 -0.97 4.62
C ILE A 44 7.37 -2.08 5.12
N GLY A 45 7.90 -3.22 5.49
CA GLY A 45 7.10 -4.39 5.88
C GLY A 45 6.21 -4.12 7.08
N PRO A 46 6.77 -3.73 8.24
CA PRO A 46 5.96 -3.44 9.44
C PRO A 46 4.92 -2.34 9.21
N MET A 47 5.26 -1.29 8.50
CA MET A 47 4.34 -0.19 8.21
C MET A 47 3.17 -0.66 7.34
N MET A 48 3.45 -1.37 6.25
CA MET A 48 2.41 -1.89 5.37
C MET A 48 1.47 -2.83 6.12
N ARG A 49 2.01 -3.77 6.91
CA ARG A 49 1.19 -4.70 7.70
C ARG A 49 0.32 -3.97 8.72
N ALA A 50 0.87 -3.00 9.43
CA ALA A 50 0.14 -2.25 10.45
C ALA A 50 -1.00 -1.42 9.84
N LEU A 51 -0.73 -0.73 8.73
CA LEU A 51 -1.74 0.08 8.04
C LEU A 51 -2.84 -0.77 7.43
N HIS A 52 -2.50 -1.89 6.79
CA HIS A 52 -3.48 -2.82 6.23
C HIS A 52 -4.36 -3.44 7.33
N ALA A 53 -3.76 -3.90 8.42
CA ALA A 53 -4.51 -4.46 9.55
C ALA A 53 -5.45 -3.43 10.17
N GLY A 54 -5.00 -2.21 10.36
CA GLY A 54 -5.82 -1.12 10.88
C GLY A 54 -6.99 -0.79 9.95
N GLU A 55 -6.76 -0.77 8.66
CA GLU A 55 -7.79 -0.54 7.66
C GLU A 55 -8.86 -1.63 7.67
N GLU A 56 -8.45 -2.90 7.67
CA GLU A 56 -9.37 -4.03 7.70
C GLU A 56 -10.20 -4.07 8.97
N GLN A 57 -9.60 -3.76 10.12
CA GLN A 57 -10.28 -3.77 11.41
C GLN A 57 -11.21 -2.57 11.62
N ARG A 58 -10.85 -1.40 11.12
CA ARG A 58 -11.60 -0.15 11.36
C ARG A 58 -12.52 0.20 10.22
N VAL A 59 -12.00 0.22 9.00
CA VAL A 59 -12.71 0.73 7.82
C VAL A 59 -13.56 -0.36 7.19
N PHE A 60 -12.98 -1.51 6.90
CA PHE A 60 -13.69 -2.62 6.25
C PHE A 60 -14.80 -3.17 7.15
N ALA A 61 -14.55 -3.31 8.45
CA ALA A 61 -15.57 -3.73 9.40
C ALA A 61 -16.74 -2.75 9.46
N TRP A 62 -16.45 -1.44 9.41
CA TRP A 62 -17.47 -0.39 9.39
C TRP A 62 -18.29 -0.45 8.08
N ILE A 63 -17.66 -0.67 6.95
CA ILE A 63 -18.31 -0.82 5.65
C ILE A 63 -19.20 -2.08 5.64
N GLU A 64 -18.68 -3.20 6.14
CA GLU A 64 -19.44 -4.46 6.22
C GLU A 64 -20.73 -4.30 7.02
N GLN A 65 -20.69 -3.59 8.13
CA GLN A 65 -21.89 -3.33 8.93
C GLN A 65 -22.89 -2.44 8.19
N ARG A 66 -22.38 -1.43 7.49
CA ARG A 66 -23.22 -0.45 6.79
C ARG A 66 -23.88 -1.02 5.53
N PHE A 67 -23.22 -1.99 4.88
CA PHE A 67 -23.66 -2.62 3.63
C PHE A 67 -23.80 -4.14 3.80
N ALA A 68 -24.35 -4.58 4.92
CA ALA A 68 -24.43 -5.99 5.32
C ALA A 68 -25.07 -6.90 4.26
N ASP A 69 -26.06 -6.40 3.54
CA ASP A 69 -26.82 -7.18 2.55
C ASP A 69 -26.33 -6.97 1.10
N ASP A 70 -25.23 -6.25 0.90
CA ASP A 70 -24.70 -5.93 -0.42
C ASP A 70 -23.54 -6.86 -0.79
N ALA A 71 -23.84 -7.87 -1.61
CA ALA A 71 -22.87 -8.86 -2.04
C ALA A 71 -21.72 -8.25 -2.87
N SER A 72 -21.99 -7.18 -3.63
CA SER A 72 -20.96 -6.52 -4.43
C SER A 72 -19.93 -5.78 -3.55
N VAL A 73 -20.38 -5.22 -2.44
CA VAL A 73 -19.50 -4.58 -1.46
C VAL A 73 -18.62 -5.63 -0.79
N HIS A 74 -19.20 -6.76 -0.37
CA HIS A 74 -18.42 -7.85 0.24
C HIS A 74 -17.36 -8.39 -0.71
N ALA A 75 -17.70 -8.57 -1.98
CA ALA A 75 -16.75 -9.02 -3.01
C ALA A 75 -15.60 -8.00 -3.20
N LEU A 76 -15.92 -6.71 -3.19
CA LEU A 76 -14.92 -5.64 -3.28
C LEU A 76 -13.96 -5.68 -2.09
N LEU A 77 -14.47 -5.82 -0.86
CA LEU A 77 -13.64 -5.88 0.34
C LEU A 77 -12.69 -7.09 0.31
N GLU A 78 -13.18 -8.25 -0.13
CA GLU A 78 -12.35 -9.45 -0.29
C GLU A 78 -11.22 -9.21 -1.32
N ARG A 79 -11.53 -8.54 -2.43
CA ARG A 79 -10.52 -8.16 -3.42
C ARG A 79 -9.47 -7.23 -2.85
N LEU A 80 -9.89 -6.22 -2.07
CA LEU A 80 -8.95 -5.28 -1.44
C LEU A 80 -8.05 -5.97 -0.42
N LYS A 81 -8.59 -6.91 0.37
CA LYS A 81 -7.79 -7.72 1.29
C LYS A 81 -6.76 -8.57 0.56
N TYR A 82 -7.14 -9.14 -0.56
CA TYR A 82 -6.22 -9.91 -1.40
C TYR A 82 -5.08 -9.03 -1.93
N GLU A 83 -5.39 -7.82 -2.40
CA GLU A 83 -4.39 -6.86 -2.86
C GLU A 83 -3.45 -6.44 -1.72
N HIS A 84 -3.95 -6.31 -0.48
CA HIS A 84 -3.11 -6.09 0.70
C HIS A 84 -2.08 -7.22 0.88
N CYS A 85 -2.50 -8.46 0.75
CA CYS A 85 -1.59 -9.62 0.85
C CYS A 85 -0.53 -9.58 -0.25
N GLU A 86 -0.90 -9.26 -1.48
CA GLU A 86 0.04 -9.14 -2.59
C GLU A 86 1.08 -8.06 -2.33
N ASP A 87 0.63 -6.89 -1.88
CA ASP A 87 1.51 -5.76 -1.58
C ASP A 87 2.46 -6.08 -0.41
N GLU A 88 1.98 -6.79 0.61
CA GLU A 88 2.82 -7.22 1.74
C GLU A 88 3.88 -8.24 1.31
N CYS A 89 3.54 -9.17 0.44
CA CYS A 89 4.51 -10.12 -0.14
C CYS A 89 5.56 -9.39 -0.96
N PHE A 90 5.15 -8.43 -1.77
CA PHE A 90 6.08 -7.59 -2.55
C PHE A 90 6.98 -6.77 -1.61
N ALA A 91 6.42 -6.24 -0.52
CA ALA A 91 7.18 -5.50 0.48
C ALA A 91 8.29 -6.35 1.11
N GLU A 92 8.05 -7.63 1.35
CA GLU A 92 9.06 -8.55 1.86
C GLU A 92 10.21 -8.75 0.88
N GLU A 93 9.90 -8.96 -0.39
CA GLU A 93 10.90 -9.10 -1.45
C GLU A 93 11.71 -7.82 -1.61
N LEU A 94 11.03 -6.68 -1.55
CA LEU A 94 11.67 -5.37 -1.65
C LEU A 94 12.59 -5.11 -0.44
N THR A 95 12.16 -5.49 0.75
CA THR A 95 12.95 -5.39 1.99
C THR A 95 14.27 -6.16 1.85
N GLU A 96 14.21 -7.39 1.38
CA GLU A 96 15.40 -8.21 1.17
C GLU A 96 16.36 -7.55 0.19
N MET A 97 15.85 -7.05 -0.92
CA MET A 97 16.65 -6.36 -1.92
C MET A 97 17.30 -5.09 -1.37
N LEU A 98 16.54 -4.27 -0.62
CA LEU A 98 17.06 -3.04 -0.03
C LEU A 98 18.09 -3.30 1.06
N ASP A 99 17.93 -4.35 1.86
CA ASP A 99 18.92 -4.78 2.86
C ASP A 99 20.23 -5.13 2.17
N ARG A 100 20.18 -5.89 1.09
CA ARG A 100 21.36 -6.29 0.33
C ARG A 100 22.02 -5.08 -0.35
N LEU A 101 21.22 -4.20 -0.92
CA LEU A 101 21.72 -2.97 -1.55
C LEU A 101 22.38 -2.06 -0.51
N GLY A 102 21.78 -1.92 0.68
CA GLY A 102 22.34 -1.14 1.80
C GLY A 102 23.61 -1.76 2.38
N ALA A 103 23.76 -3.08 2.30
CA ALA A 103 24.95 -3.83 2.73
C ALA A 103 26.07 -3.87 1.69
N ALA A 104 25.92 -3.16 0.58
CA ALA A 104 26.86 -3.14 -0.55
C ALA A 104 27.09 -4.53 -1.19
N ASP A 105 26.05 -5.36 -1.20
CA ASP A 105 26.08 -6.65 -1.86
C ASP A 105 26.18 -6.44 -3.39
N ARG A 106 27.32 -6.82 -3.96
CA ARG A 106 27.60 -6.64 -5.39
C ARG A 106 26.77 -7.54 -6.31
N THR A 107 26.05 -8.53 -5.75
CA THR A 107 25.15 -9.39 -6.52
C THR A 107 23.83 -8.71 -6.84
N VAL A 108 23.51 -7.60 -6.16
CA VAL A 108 22.31 -6.81 -6.43
C VAL A 108 22.57 -5.85 -7.58
N ASN A 109 21.79 -6.00 -8.65
CA ASN A 109 21.82 -5.11 -9.80
C ASN A 109 20.98 -3.86 -9.48
N ALA A 110 21.59 -2.68 -9.56
CA ALA A 110 20.93 -1.41 -9.25
C ALA A 110 19.75 -1.11 -10.18
N GLU A 111 19.82 -1.50 -11.45
CA GLU A 111 18.72 -1.34 -12.40
C GLU A 111 17.53 -2.21 -12.01
N THR A 112 17.78 -3.47 -11.65
CA THR A 112 16.74 -4.38 -11.15
C THR A 112 16.11 -3.83 -9.87
N ALA A 113 16.94 -3.30 -8.96
CA ALA A 113 16.44 -2.66 -7.74
C ALA A 113 15.51 -1.48 -8.06
N GLY A 114 15.88 -0.64 -9.01
CA GLY A 114 15.05 0.45 -9.50
C GLY A 114 13.70 -0.02 -10.04
N TYR A 115 13.69 -1.08 -10.83
CA TYR A 115 12.46 -1.69 -11.35
C TYR A 115 11.57 -2.22 -10.23
N MET A 116 12.14 -2.89 -9.23
CA MET A 116 11.37 -3.41 -8.09
C MET A 116 10.74 -2.28 -7.28
N LEU A 117 11.50 -1.23 -7.02
CA LEU A 117 11.00 -0.04 -6.32
C LEU A 117 9.84 0.60 -7.07
N ARG A 118 10.02 0.85 -8.37
CA ARG A 118 8.98 1.48 -9.20
C ARG A 118 7.74 0.61 -9.32
N GLY A 119 7.89 -0.67 -9.43
CA GLY A 119 6.78 -1.63 -9.44
C GLY A 119 5.98 -1.55 -8.15
N PHE A 120 6.68 -1.55 -7.02
CA PHE A 120 6.04 -1.51 -5.70
C PHE A 120 5.27 -0.21 -5.47
N PHE A 121 5.92 0.95 -5.56
CA PHE A 121 5.24 2.19 -5.25
C PHE A 121 4.16 2.55 -6.27
N THR A 122 4.30 2.15 -7.52
CA THR A 122 3.25 2.31 -8.54
C THR A 122 2.02 1.47 -8.18
N SER A 123 2.23 0.23 -7.75
CA SER A 123 1.16 -0.66 -7.31
C SER A 123 0.41 -0.09 -6.11
N VAL A 124 1.14 0.37 -5.10
CA VAL A 124 0.53 0.97 -3.89
C VAL A 124 -0.27 2.23 -4.24
N ARG A 125 0.28 3.13 -5.03
CA ARG A 125 -0.41 4.35 -5.48
C ARG A 125 -1.68 4.03 -6.26
N ARG A 126 -1.63 3.04 -7.12
CA ARG A 126 -2.79 2.59 -7.91
C ARG A 126 -3.87 1.99 -7.02
N HIS A 127 -3.48 1.16 -6.07
CA HIS A 127 -4.39 0.57 -5.08
C HIS A 127 -5.12 1.66 -4.29
N ILE A 128 -4.39 2.65 -3.79
CA ILE A 128 -4.97 3.76 -3.02
C ILE A 128 -5.95 4.56 -3.88
N SER A 129 -5.59 4.90 -5.12
CA SER A 129 -6.48 5.63 -6.03
C SER A 129 -7.76 4.85 -6.33
N PHE A 130 -7.64 3.56 -6.59
CA PHE A 130 -8.77 2.66 -6.84
C PHE A 130 -9.69 2.59 -5.62
N GLU A 131 -9.12 2.40 -4.45
CA GLU A 131 -9.88 2.33 -3.20
C GLU A 131 -10.61 3.63 -2.90
N GLN A 132 -9.96 4.77 -3.06
CA GLN A 132 -10.60 6.08 -2.88
C GLN A 132 -11.79 6.27 -3.82
N GLU A 133 -11.66 5.85 -5.07
CA GLU A 133 -12.74 5.92 -6.05
C GLU A 133 -13.91 5.00 -5.66
N CYS A 134 -13.62 3.77 -5.25
CA CYS A 134 -14.63 2.82 -4.80
C CYS A 134 -15.39 3.32 -3.57
N LEU A 135 -14.68 3.86 -2.59
CA LEU A 135 -15.29 4.41 -1.38
C LEU A 135 -16.17 5.62 -1.67
N ARG A 136 -15.70 6.52 -2.53
CA ARG A 136 -16.48 7.68 -2.97
C ARG A 136 -17.79 7.23 -3.61
N SER A 137 -17.72 6.27 -4.52
CA SER A 137 -18.87 5.70 -5.21
C SER A 137 -19.84 5.03 -4.24
N MET A 138 -19.32 4.30 -3.25
CA MET A 138 -20.11 3.61 -2.24
C MET A 138 -20.86 4.58 -1.33
N LEU A 139 -20.20 5.65 -0.87
CA LEU A 139 -20.76 6.59 0.09
C LEU A 139 -21.86 7.48 -0.52
N VAL A 140 -21.90 7.61 -1.82
CA VAL A 140 -23.00 8.28 -2.55
C VAL A 140 -24.24 7.39 -2.59
N ARG A 141 -24.07 6.05 -2.52
CA ARG A 141 -25.21 5.10 -2.48
C ARG A 141 -25.72 4.97 -1.05
N ARG A 142 -27.07 5.02 -0.89
CA ARG A 142 -27.68 4.73 0.41
C ARG A 142 -27.70 3.21 0.64
N PRO A 143 -27.41 2.73 1.87
CA PRO A 143 -27.56 1.33 2.19
C PRO A 143 -29.00 0.86 1.90
N GLY A 144 -29.12 -0.25 1.14
CA GLY A 144 -30.44 -0.80 0.76
C GLY A 144 -31.15 -0.09 -0.40
N GLY A 145 -30.50 0.88 -1.05
CA GLY A 145 -31.02 1.52 -2.25
C GLY A 145 -30.69 0.73 -3.51
N THR A 146 -31.69 0.48 -4.37
CA THR A 146 -31.46 -0.01 -5.73
C THR A 146 -30.60 1.00 -6.49
N PRO A 147 -29.65 0.55 -7.32
CA PRO A 147 -28.92 1.47 -8.19
C PRO A 147 -29.90 2.14 -9.14
N ARG A 148 -29.84 3.45 -9.20
CA ARG A 148 -30.55 4.20 -10.21
C ARG A 148 -29.79 4.16 -11.51
#